data_76486b156bde896b9ba1b1afb4a5fb57
#
_entry.id   76486b156bde896b9ba1b1afb4a5fb57
#
_cell.length_a   1.000
_cell.length_b   1.000
_cell.length_c   1.000
_cell.angle_alpha   90.00
_cell.angle_beta   90.00
_cell.angle_gamma   90.00
#
_symmetry.space_group_name_H-M   'P 1'
#
loop_
_entity.id
_entity.type
_entity.pdbx_description
1 polymer ?
#
loop_
_entity_poly.entity_id
_entity_poly.type
_entity_poly.pdbx_seq_one_letter_code
_entity_poly.pdbx_strand_id
1 'polypeptide(L)'
;FKILKQQDIAEFGLHAMVASNELEPNYFADTAQLLLDAVELIESEVGIKFTFINLGGGFGVNYLPDQASFDSQAASDEIYGVLKKRNRTDLIVFTENGRFVTGPHGFLLTRVQYVMEKYKRYAGVDASMHNLMRPGMYGAYHHITVLGKEDWPHDTLPRYTNRARLFNATPLQAWPMTRFHVAEAKAGGEGAVRNEVV
;
A
#
# COMPACT_ATOMS: atom_id res chain seq x y z
N PHE A 1 -14.54 -27.91 -3.31
CA PHE A 1 -14.52 -28.58 -1.99
C PHE A 1 -15.03 -30.03 -2.06
N LYS A 2 -16.10 -30.35 -2.81
CA LYS A 2 -16.57 -31.75 -2.96
C LYS A 2 -15.47 -32.73 -3.39
N ILE A 3 -14.65 -32.33 -4.36
CA ILE A 3 -13.48 -33.09 -4.82
C ILE A 3 -12.40 -33.16 -3.73
N LEU A 4 -12.10 -32.02 -3.09
CA LEU A 4 -11.10 -31.94 -2.04
C LEU A 4 -11.45 -32.80 -0.81
N LYS A 5 -12.74 -32.91 -0.49
CA LYS A 5 -13.21 -33.80 0.59
C LYS A 5 -12.86 -35.27 0.36
N GLN A 6 -12.70 -35.67 -0.90
CA GLN A 6 -12.32 -37.05 -1.25
C GLN A 6 -10.81 -37.32 -1.13
N GLN A 7 -10.04 -36.23 -0.90
CA GLN A 7 -8.60 -36.31 -0.66
C GLN A 7 -8.36 -36.32 0.85
N ASP A 8 -7.21 -36.85 1.24
CA ASP A 8 -6.78 -36.85 2.65
C ASP A 8 -6.23 -35.46 3.04
N ILE A 9 -7.14 -34.46 3.13
CA ILE A 9 -6.84 -33.09 3.49
C ILE A 9 -7.16 -32.86 4.96
N ALA A 10 -6.15 -32.46 5.73
CA ALA A 10 -6.26 -32.26 7.16
C ALA A 10 -7.04 -30.99 7.54
N GLU A 11 -6.88 -29.92 6.76
CA GLU A 11 -7.46 -28.61 7.09
C GLU A 11 -8.00 -27.89 5.85
N PHE A 12 -9.10 -27.17 6.03
CA PHE A 12 -9.68 -26.32 5.00
C PHE A 12 -9.67 -24.87 5.44
N GLY A 13 -9.28 -23.99 4.53
CA GLY A 13 -9.35 -22.55 4.68
C GLY A 13 -10.02 -21.88 3.49
N LEU A 14 -10.56 -20.69 3.70
CA LEU A 14 -11.11 -19.87 2.64
C LEU A 14 -10.42 -18.50 2.62
N HIS A 15 -10.02 -18.07 1.43
CA HIS A 15 -9.30 -16.82 1.20
C HIS A 15 -10.07 -15.89 0.27
N ALA A 16 -10.01 -14.60 0.58
CA ALA A 16 -10.43 -13.54 -0.33
C ALA A 16 -9.40 -12.40 -0.32
N MET A 17 -9.24 -11.73 -1.47
CA MET A 17 -8.42 -10.52 -1.59
C MET A 17 -9.23 -9.45 -2.33
N VAL A 18 -9.86 -8.55 -1.59
CA VAL A 18 -10.83 -7.58 -2.11
C VAL A 18 -10.47 -6.13 -1.83
N ALA A 19 -9.45 -5.88 -1.01
CA ALA A 19 -9.03 -4.55 -0.60
C ALA A 19 -7.65 -4.17 -1.14
N SER A 20 -7.44 -2.87 -1.37
CA SER A 20 -6.12 -2.31 -1.70
C SER A 20 -6.00 -0.89 -1.17
N ASN A 21 -5.22 -0.73 -0.10
CA ASN A 21 -5.04 0.53 0.62
C ASN A 21 -6.36 1.09 1.18
N GLU A 22 -7.13 0.22 1.81
CA GLU A 22 -8.38 0.60 2.46
C GLU A 22 -8.08 1.16 3.86
N LEU A 23 -8.63 2.33 4.17
CA LEU A 23 -8.42 3.01 5.45
C LEU A 23 -9.59 2.85 6.42
N GLU A 24 -10.73 2.33 5.94
CA GLU A 24 -11.91 2.13 6.78
C GLU A 24 -11.90 0.73 7.43
N PRO A 25 -11.80 0.63 8.76
CA PRO A 25 -11.76 -0.65 9.47
C PRO A 25 -12.95 -1.56 9.16
N ASN A 26 -14.15 -0.99 9.06
CA ASN A 26 -15.41 -1.72 8.82
C ASN A 26 -15.38 -2.57 7.56
N TYR A 27 -14.64 -2.15 6.54
CA TYR A 27 -14.50 -2.88 5.27
C TYR A 27 -14.01 -4.31 5.47
N PHE A 28 -13.13 -4.51 6.45
CA PHE A 28 -12.58 -5.83 6.75
C PHE A 28 -13.55 -6.69 7.57
N ALA A 29 -14.38 -6.07 8.39
CA ALA A 29 -15.49 -6.75 9.07
C ALA A 29 -16.55 -7.23 8.06
N ASP A 30 -16.89 -6.41 7.06
CA ASP A 30 -17.79 -6.79 5.97
C ASP A 30 -17.21 -7.93 5.13
N THR A 31 -15.90 -7.89 4.86
CA THR A 31 -15.20 -8.98 4.18
C THR A 31 -15.24 -10.28 4.98
N ALA A 32 -15.04 -10.21 6.30
CA ALA A 32 -15.18 -11.36 7.18
C ALA A 32 -16.60 -11.94 7.15
N GLN A 33 -17.62 -11.07 7.16
CA GLN A 33 -19.02 -11.47 7.04
C GLN A 33 -19.29 -12.27 5.76
N LEU A 34 -18.82 -11.76 4.60
CA LEU A 34 -18.96 -12.44 3.31
C LEU A 34 -18.25 -13.80 3.29
N LEU A 35 -17.06 -13.88 3.86
CA LEU A 35 -16.34 -15.16 3.96
C LEU A 35 -17.09 -16.15 4.87
N LEU A 36 -17.64 -15.70 5.98
CA LEU A 36 -18.42 -16.57 6.88
C LEU A 36 -19.69 -17.08 6.20
N ASP A 37 -20.39 -16.26 5.41
CA ASP A 37 -21.55 -16.72 4.63
C ASP A 37 -21.17 -17.84 3.66
N ALA A 38 -20.02 -17.69 2.97
CA ALA A 38 -19.49 -18.71 2.07
C ALA A 38 -19.03 -19.98 2.83
N VAL A 39 -18.37 -19.82 3.97
CA VAL A 39 -17.93 -20.91 4.84
C VAL A 39 -19.15 -21.75 5.29
N GLU A 40 -20.16 -21.12 5.84
CA GLU A 40 -21.36 -21.80 6.34
C GLU A 40 -22.11 -22.53 5.22
N LEU A 41 -22.23 -21.89 4.04
CA LEU A 41 -22.84 -22.52 2.88
C LEU A 41 -22.07 -23.79 2.46
N ILE A 42 -20.75 -23.68 2.35
CA ILE A 42 -19.91 -24.83 1.91
C ILE A 42 -19.92 -25.93 2.98
N GLU A 43 -19.82 -25.58 4.25
CA GLU A 43 -19.91 -26.54 5.35
C GLU A 43 -21.22 -27.33 5.31
N SER A 44 -22.34 -26.62 5.10
CA SER A 44 -23.68 -27.25 5.06
C SER A 44 -23.87 -28.16 3.85
N GLU A 45 -23.34 -27.76 2.66
CA GLU A 45 -23.52 -28.51 1.42
C GLU A 45 -22.56 -29.67 1.26
N VAL A 46 -21.32 -29.48 1.75
CA VAL A 46 -20.23 -30.43 1.50
C VAL A 46 -19.95 -31.30 2.74
N GLY A 47 -20.30 -30.83 3.93
CA GLY A 47 -20.04 -31.53 5.18
C GLY A 47 -18.54 -31.61 5.50
N ILE A 48 -17.82 -30.52 5.26
CA ILE A 48 -16.45 -30.27 5.75
C ILE A 48 -16.50 -29.25 6.87
N LYS A 49 -15.38 -29.04 7.56
CA LYS A 49 -15.20 -27.91 8.47
C LYS A 49 -14.01 -27.07 8.08
N PHE A 50 -14.20 -25.76 8.12
CA PHE A 50 -13.09 -24.82 7.96
C PHE A 50 -12.41 -24.57 9.31
N THR A 51 -11.08 -24.48 9.30
CA THR A 51 -10.24 -24.17 10.46
C THR A 51 -9.76 -22.73 10.45
N PHE A 52 -9.73 -22.08 9.27
CA PHE A 52 -9.30 -20.70 9.15
C PHE A 52 -10.00 -19.97 7.99
N ILE A 53 -10.01 -18.65 8.09
CA ILE A 53 -10.30 -17.74 6.99
C ILE A 53 -9.11 -16.78 6.79
N ASN A 54 -8.88 -16.36 5.55
CA ASN A 54 -7.85 -15.40 5.22
C ASN A 54 -8.50 -14.22 4.49
N LEU A 55 -8.45 -13.04 5.09
CA LEU A 55 -9.04 -11.81 4.56
C LEU A 55 -8.17 -11.15 3.47
N GLY A 56 -7.02 -11.77 3.14
CA GLY A 56 -6.03 -11.17 2.25
C GLY A 56 -5.33 -9.98 2.90
N GLY A 57 -4.82 -9.11 2.06
CA GLY A 57 -4.21 -7.87 2.50
C GLY A 57 -5.13 -6.66 2.29
N GLY A 58 -4.53 -5.49 2.25
CA GLY A 58 -5.23 -4.28 1.87
C GLY A 58 -5.40 -3.25 2.96
N PHE A 59 -4.96 -3.50 4.19
CA PHE A 59 -4.84 -2.46 5.22
C PHE A 59 -4.08 -1.28 4.65
N GLY A 60 -4.68 -0.09 4.76
CA GLY A 60 -4.18 1.10 4.14
C GLY A 60 -3.04 1.76 4.90
N VAL A 61 -2.26 2.54 4.18
CA VAL A 61 -1.32 3.50 4.73
C VAL A 61 -1.72 4.89 4.25
N ASN A 62 -1.56 5.88 5.11
CA ASN A 62 -1.82 7.26 4.75
C ASN A 62 -0.69 7.80 3.85
N TYR A 63 -1.04 8.23 2.64
CA TYR A 63 -0.09 8.84 1.71
C TYR A 63 -0.06 10.36 1.82
N LEU A 64 -1.13 10.98 2.32
CA LEU A 64 -1.21 12.41 2.55
C LEU A 64 -0.83 12.73 4.00
N PRO A 65 -0.12 13.84 4.27
CA PRO A 65 0.33 14.19 5.62
C PRO A 65 -0.81 14.36 6.63
N ASP A 66 -1.97 14.83 6.17
CA ASP A 66 -3.19 15.09 6.95
C ASP A 66 -4.20 13.94 6.94
N GLN A 67 -3.90 12.87 6.23
CA GLN A 67 -4.76 11.69 6.15
C GLN A 67 -4.67 10.87 7.44
N ALA A 68 -5.81 10.45 7.98
CA ALA A 68 -5.85 9.57 9.15
C ALA A 68 -5.14 8.24 8.87
N SER A 69 -4.43 7.75 9.88
CA SER A 69 -3.83 6.42 9.82
C SER A 69 -4.91 5.35 10.00
N PHE A 70 -4.70 4.20 9.37
CA PHE A 70 -5.55 3.04 9.54
C PHE A 70 -5.47 2.53 10.99
N ASP A 71 -6.63 2.35 11.61
CA ASP A 71 -6.74 1.78 12.95
C ASP A 71 -6.87 0.25 12.87
N SER A 72 -5.73 -0.43 13.01
CA SER A 72 -5.68 -1.89 12.97
C SER A 72 -6.32 -2.55 14.19
N GLN A 73 -6.37 -1.86 15.34
CA GLN A 73 -7.03 -2.39 16.52
C GLN A 73 -8.56 -2.36 16.33
N ALA A 74 -9.10 -1.25 15.85
CA ALA A 74 -10.51 -1.15 15.52
C ALA A 74 -10.92 -2.22 14.50
N ALA A 75 -10.14 -2.41 13.44
CA ALA A 75 -10.40 -3.45 12.45
C ALA A 75 -10.43 -4.86 13.07
N SER A 76 -9.48 -5.15 13.96
CA SER A 76 -9.42 -6.43 14.69
C SER A 76 -10.64 -6.64 15.56
N ASP A 77 -11.04 -5.63 16.31
CA ASP A 77 -12.19 -5.70 17.23
C ASP A 77 -13.50 -5.91 16.46
N GLU A 78 -13.66 -5.25 15.33
CA GLU A 78 -14.84 -5.41 14.47
C GLU A 78 -14.88 -6.78 13.80
N ILE A 79 -13.77 -7.29 13.26
CA ILE A 79 -13.67 -8.64 12.71
C ILE A 79 -14.04 -9.67 13.80
N TYR A 80 -13.45 -9.52 14.99
CA TYR A 80 -13.74 -10.40 16.11
C TYR A 80 -15.22 -10.32 16.53
N GLY A 81 -15.81 -9.13 16.50
CA GLY A 81 -17.23 -8.90 16.73
C GLY A 81 -18.12 -9.68 15.77
N VAL A 82 -17.76 -9.74 14.49
CA VAL A 82 -18.46 -10.54 13.47
C VAL A 82 -18.36 -12.03 13.79
N LEU A 83 -17.14 -12.53 14.05
CA LEU A 83 -16.93 -13.93 14.41
C LEU A 83 -17.75 -14.34 15.64
N LYS A 84 -17.77 -13.50 16.66
CA LYS A 84 -18.53 -13.73 17.89
C LYS A 84 -20.05 -13.78 17.67
N LYS A 85 -20.59 -12.87 16.87
CA LYS A 85 -22.02 -12.84 16.51
C LYS A 85 -22.45 -14.11 15.77
N ARG A 86 -21.54 -14.69 14.99
CA ARG A 86 -21.78 -15.90 14.20
C ARG A 86 -21.40 -17.20 14.93
N ASN A 87 -20.95 -17.12 16.19
CA ASN A 87 -20.40 -18.26 16.95
C ASN A 87 -19.27 -19.00 16.24
N ARG A 88 -18.39 -18.24 15.54
CA ARG A 88 -17.27 -18.78 14.76
C ARG A 88 -15.91 -18.30 15.28
N THR A 89 -15.80 -18.13 16.59
CA THR A 89 -14.52 -17.83 17.27
C THR A 89 -13.57 -19.04 17.29
N ASP A 90 -13.99 -20.16 16.76
CA ASP A 90 -13.18 -21.34 16.48
C ASP A 90 -12.25 -21.17 15.28
N LEU A 91 -12.57 -20.24 14.37
CA LEU A 91 -11.78 -19.98 13.17
C LEU A 91 -10.55 -19.11 13.47
N ILE A 92 -9.41 -19.51 12.92
CA ILE A 92 -8.21 -18.65 12.88
C ILE A 92 -8.37 -17.63 11.74
N VAL A 93 -8.07 -16.36 12.01
CA VAL A 93 -8.10 -15.30 11.01
C VAL A 93 -6.68 -14.95 10.58
N PHE A 94 -6.42 -15.04 9.29
CA PHE A 94 -5.17 -14.58 8.68
C PHE A 94 -5.39 -13.30 7.89
N THR A 95 -4.35 -12.47 7.84
CA THR A 95 -4.24 -11.29 6.97
C THR A 95 -2.87 -11.23 6.31
N GLU A 96 -2.78 -10.58 5.11
CA GLU A 96 -1.56 -10.53 4.29
C GLU A 96 -1.16 -9.07 4.01
N ASN A 97 -0.98 -8.27 5.05
CA ASN A 97 -0.85 -6.82 4.98
C ASN A 97 0.58 -6.32 4.71
N GLY A 98 1.19 -6.72 3.58
CA GLY A 98 2.55 -6.34 3.23
C GLY A 98 2.79 -4.84 3.21
N ARG A 99 1.94 -4.06 2.51
CA ARG A 99 2.07 -2.61 2.44
C ARG A 99 1.96 -1.94 3.80
N PHE A 100 1.00 -2.34 4.61
CA PHE A 100 0.78 -1.77 5.95
C PHE A 100 2.01 -1.94 6.84
N VAL A 101 2.67 -3.09 6.76
CA VAL A 101 3.86 -3.39 7.57
C VAL A 101 5.11 -2.68 7.03
N THR A 102 5.33 -2.68 5.72
CA THR A 102 6.60 -2.23 5.13
C THR A 102 6.52 -0.84 4.49
N GLY A 103 5.36 -0.44 4.00
CA GLY A 103 5.19 0.80 3.24
C GLY A 103 5.58 2.07 4.01
N PRO A 104 5.22 2.24 5.29
CA PRO A 104 5.61 3.41 6.07
C PRO A 104 7.12 3.53 6.33
N HIS A 105 7.88 2.48 6.08
CA HIS A 105 9.31 2.37 6.37
C HIS A 105 10.19 2.30 5.10
N GLY A 106 9.59 2.47 3.94
CA GLY A 106 10.28 2.45 2.66
C GLY A 106 10.63 3.85 2.17
N PHE A 107 11.86 4.01 1.64
CA PHE A 107 12.37 5.29 1.15
C PHE A 107 12.98 5.14 -0.24
N LEU A 108 12.62 6.01 -1.19
CA LEU A 108 13.36 6.14 -2.46
C LEU A 108 14.25 7.39 -2.39
N LEU A 109 15.53 7.19 -2.34
CA LEU A 109 16.53 8.25 -2.41
C LEU A 109 16.81 8.61 -3.88
N THR A 110 16.78 9.91 -4.20
CA THR A 110 17.10 10.37 -5.54
C THR A 110 17.83 11.69 -5.48
N ARG A 111 18.57 12.01 -6.53
CA ARG A 111 19.38 13.23 -6.64
C ARG A 111 18.87 14.10 -7.77
N VAL A 112 18.74 15.40 -7.51
CA VAL A 112 18.49 16.36 -8.59
C VAL A 112 19.72 16.44 -9.50
N GLN A 113 19.56 16.17 -10.78
CA GLN A 113 20.60 16.27 -11.77
C GLN A 113 20.65 17.68 -12.39
N TYR A 114 19.48 18.27 -12.59
CA TYR A 114 19.33 19.61 -13.15
C TYR A 114 17.97 20.22 -12.82
N VAL A 115 17.87 21.53 -12.92
CA VAL A 115 16.60 22.28 -12.81
C VAL A 115 16.37 23.02 -14.14
N MET A 116 15.16 22.92 -14.66
CA MET A 116 14.73 23.62 -15.88
C MET A 116 13.56 24.54 -15.56
N GLU A 117 13.58 25.73 -16.18
CA GLU A 117 12.42 26.62 -16.23
C GLU A 117 11.81 26.60 -17.62
N LYS A 118 10.54 26.24 -17.72
CA LYS A 118 9.71 26.29 -18.93
C LYS A 118 8.41 27.02 -18.55
N TYR A 119 7.24 26.44 -18.92
CA TYR A 119 5.95 26.89 -18.40
C TYR A 119 5.77 26.58 -16.91
N LYS A 120 6.61 25.74 -16.35
CA LYS A 120 6.76 25.42 -14.92
C LYS A 120 8.23 25.15 -14.62
N ARG A 121 8.59 25.22 -13.37
CA ARG A 121 9.92 24.84 -12.91
C ARG A 121 9.96 23.31 -12.68
N TYR A 122 10.92 22.65 -13.27
CA TYR A 122 11.10 21.19 -13.20
C TYR A 122 12.46 20.85 -12.60
N ALA A 123 12.48 19.87 -11.72
CA ALA A 123 13.71 19.23 -11.29
C ALA A 123 13.82 17.84 -11.92
N GLY A 124 14.86 17.64 -12.72
CA GLY A 124 15.20 16.32 -13.25
C GLY A 124 15.98 15.54 -12.20
N VAL A 125 15.58 14.32 -11.94
CA VAL A 125 16.20 13.44 -10.94
C VAL A 125 16.74 12.17 -11.59
N ASP A 126 17.66 11.47 -10.92
CA ASP A 126 18.24 10.20 -11.38
C ASP A 126 17.33 8.98 -11.09
N ALA A 127 16.19 9.20 -10.50
CA ALA A 127 15.13 8.20 -10.40
C ALA A 127 14.09 8.41 -11.51
N SER A 128 13.58 7.35 -12.07
CA SER A 128 12.58 7.40 -13.12
C SER A 128 11.37 6.51 -12.80
N MET A 129 10.43 6.43 -13.74
CA MET A 129 9.21 5.65 -13.58
C MET A 129 9.47 4.19 -13.19
N HIS A 130 10.55 3.58 -13.67
CA HIS A 130 10.88 2.20 -13.31
C HIS A 130 11.33 2.02 -11.85
N ASN A 131 11.80 3.08 -11.19
CA ASN A 131 12.12 3.04 -9.76
C ASN A 131 10.87 3.19 -8.90
N LEU A 132 9.89 3.97 -9.37
CA LEU A 132 8.61 4.17 -8.70
C LEU A 132 7.49 4.36 -9.73
N MET A 133 6.83 3.27 -10.11
CA MET A 133 5.82 3.27 -11.16
C MET A 133 4.46 3.87 -10.74
N ARG A 134 4.12 3.76 -9.47
CA ARG A 134 2.76 4.05 -9.00
C ARG A 134 2.25 5.46 -9.36
N PRO A 135 3.04 6.55 -9.22
CA PRO A 135 2.57 7.87 -9.65
C PRO A 135 2.30 7.96 -11.15
N GLY A 136 3.13 7.32 -11.97
CA GLY A 136 2.99 7.35 -13.43
C GLY A 136 1.86 6.48 -13.96
N MET A 137 1.67 5.29 -13.40
CA MET A 137 0.68 4.31 -13.87
C MET A 137 -0.70 4.48 -13.24
N TYR A 138 -0.74 4.82 -11.96
CA TYR A 138 -1.98 4.81 -11.17
C TYR A 138 -2.36 6.20 -10.66
N GLY A 139 -1.58 7.24 -10.97
CA GLY A 139 -1.82 8.57 -10.42
C GLY A 139 -1.66 8.65 -8.90
N ALA A 140 -0.98 7.66 -8.30
CA ALA A 140 -0.82 7.58 -6.86
C ALA A 140 0.03 8.75 -6.35
N TYR A 141 -0.42 9.34 -5.25
CA TYR A 141 0.37 10.35 -4.54
C TYR A 141 1.47 9.68 -3.72
N HIS A 142 2.66 10.26 -3.75
CA HIS A 142 3.74 10.00 -2.82
C HIS A 142 4.28 11.34 -2.35
N HIS A 143 4.38 11.53 -1.04
CA HIS A 143 4.90 12.76 -0.46
C HIS A 143 6.39 12.91 -0.82
N ILE A 144 6.76 14.12 -1.28
CA ILE A 144 8.15 14.44 -1.65
C ILE A 144 8.68 15.40 -0.60
N THR A 145 9.79 15.04 0.02
CA THR A 145 10.52 15.92 0.94
C THR A 145 11.88 16.28 0.33
N VAL A 146 12.26 17.55 0.44
CA VAL A 146 13.58 18.03 0.02
C VAL A 146 14.44 18.23 1.26
N LEU A 147 15.55 17.48 1.36
CA LEU A 147 16.43 17.57 2.53
C LEU A 147 16.95 18.99 2.73
N GLY A 148 16.84 19.47 3.95
CA GLY A 148 17.23 20.83 4.35
C GLY A 148 16.21 21.90 3.94
N LYS A 149 15.02 21.50 3.49
CA LYS A 149 13.90 22.38 3.11
C LYS A 149 12.56 21.82 3.55
N GLU A 150 12.53 21.06 4.60
CA GLU A 150 11.36 20.36 5.12
C GLU A 150 10.23 21.34 5.48
N ASP A 151 10.61 22.52 6.00
CA ASP A 151 9.68 23.58 6.41
C ASP A 151 9.29 24.56 5.29
N TRP A 152 9.76 24.33 4.06
CA TRP A 152 9.43 25.21 2.95
C TRP A 152 8.00 24.93 2.46
N PRO A 153 7.23 25.99 2.16
CA PRO A 153 5.91 25.82 1.56
C PRO A 153 6.00 25.00 0.27
N HIS A 154 5.16 24.00 0.12
CA HIS A 154 5.17 23.07 -1.04
C HIS A 154 4.92 23.77 -2.39
N ASP A 155 4.32 24.96 -2.40
CA ASP A 155 4.08 25.77 -3.58
C ASP A 155 5.33 26.54 -4.05
N THR A 156 6.28 26.78 -3.16
CA THR A 156 7.57 27.44 -3.48
C THR A 156 8.63 26.46 -3.96
N LEU A 157 8.46 25.16 -3.68
CA LEU A 157 9.32 24.13 -4.21
C LEU A 157 9.07 23.97 -5.72
N PRO A 158 10.12 23.69 -6.52
CA PRO A 158 9.91 23.27 -7.91
C PRO A 158 8.90 22.14 -7.90
N ARG A 159 7.84 22.23 -8.69
CA ARG A 159 6.88 21.11 -8.81
C ARG A 159 7.62 19.93 -9.40
N TYR A 160 8.01 19.02 -8.54
CA TYR A 160 8.55 17.73 -8.93
C TYR A 160 7.40 16.96 -9.54
N THR A 161 7.21 17.12 -10.83
CA THR A 161 6.23 16.30 -11.52
C THR A 161 6.89 14.95 -11.72
N ASN A 162 6.56 14.02 -10.87
CA ASN A 162 6.75 12.60 -11.13
C ASN A 162 5.83 12.12 -12.29
N ARG A 163 5.24 13.03 -13.02
CA ARG A 163 4.78 12.85 -14.39
C ARG A 163 6.01 12.88 -15.31
N ALA A 164 6.98 12.05 -15.01
CA ALA A 164 7.92 11.63 -16.00
C ALA A 164 7.14 10.80 -17.03
N ARG A 165 6.48 11.48 -17.94
CA ARG A 165 6.32 10.98 -19.30
C ARG A 165 7.73 10.95 -19.89
N LEU A 166 8.58 10.17 -19.31
CA LEU A 166 9.91 9.89 -19.79
C LEU A 166 9.84 8.55 -20.50
N PHE A 167 9.81 8.67 -21.81
CA PHE A 167 10.37 7.78 -22.80
C PHE A 167 10.55 6.31 -22.37
N ASN A 168 9.73 5.43 -22.95
CA ASN A 168 10.01 4.02 -23.25
C ASN A 168 10.64 3.13 -22.16
N ALA A 169 10.24 3.27 -20.90
CA ALA A 169 10.62 2.27 -19.90
C ALA A 169 9.49 1.25 -19.74
N THR A 170 9.79 0.01 -20.03
CA THR A 170 8.90 -1.14 -19.76
C THR A 170 8.62 -1.22 -18.26
N PRO A 171 7.37 -1.35 -17.84
CA PRO A 171 7.04 -1.37 -16.42
C PRO A 171 7.57 -2.64 -15.75
N LEU A 172 8.40 -2.49 -14.75
CA LEU A 172 8.68 -3.53 -13.77
C LEU A 172 7.90 -3.21 -12.49
N GLN A 173 7.33 -4.22 -11.86
CA GLN A 173 6.56 -4.05 -10.63
C GLN A 173 7.46 -3.54 -9.50
N ALA A 174 7.26 -2.30 -9.10
CA ALA A 174 7.91 -1.72 -7.93
C ALA A 174 6.97 -1.77 -6.71
N TRP A 175 7.52 -2.11 -5.55
CA TRP A 175 6.82 -2.10 -4.28
C TRP A 175 6.43 -0.67 -3.86
N PRO A 176 5.35 -0.48 -3.12
CA PRO A 176 4.89 0.85 -2.75
C PRO A 176 5.85 1.48 -1.73
N MET A 177 6.44 2.58 -2.13
CA MET A 177 7.18 3.49 -1.25
C MET A 177 6.28 4.66 -0.87
N THR A 178 6.35 5.14 0.35
CA THR A 178 5.40 6.11 0.88
C THR A 178 5.83 7.56 0.77
N ARG A 179 7.12 7.85 0.73
CA ARG A 179 7.62 9.23 0.75
C ARG A 179 8.80 9.44 -0.20
N PHE A 180 8.93 10.67 -0.73
CA PHE A 180 10.05 11.13 -1.56
C PHE A 180 10.79 12.25 -0.86
N HIS A 181 12.11 12.13 -0.69
CA HIS A 181 12.96 13.22 -0.26
C HIS A 181 13.89 13.66 -1.38
N VAL A 182 13.90 14.95 -1.67
CA VAL A 182 14.71 15.55 -2.74
C VAL A 182 15.62 16.61 -2.12
N ALA A 183 16.93 16.42 -2.24
CA ALA A 183 17.92 17.41 -1.81
C ALA A 183 18.50 18.20 -3.00
N GLU A 184 18.74 19.48 -2.85
CA GLU A 184 19.10 20.41 -3.92
C GLU A 184 20.61 20.56 -4.14
N ALA A 185 21.07 20.69 -5.43
CA ALA A 185 22.41 21.09 -5.77
C ALA A 185 22.57 22.62 -5.63
N LYS A 186 23.56 23.06 -4.90
CA LYS A 186 23.97 24.46 -4.97
C LYS A 186 24.52 24.73 -6.38
N ALA A 187 23.93 25.71 -7.06
CA ALA A 187 24.48 26.18 -8.34
C ALA A 187 25.88 26.72 -8.11
N GLY A 188 26.90 26.13 -8.75
CA GLY A 188 28.25 26.67 -8.86
C GLY A 188 29.26 26.22 -7.80
N GLY A 189 29.12 25.09 -7.19
CA GLY A 189 30.11 24.57 -6.25
C GLY A 189 30.02 23.06 -6.04
N GLU A 190 31.15 22.47 -5.75
CA GLU A 190 31.33 21.07 -5.36
C GLU A 190 30.42 20.67 -4.18
N GLY A 191 29.18 20.39 -4.44
CA GLY A 191 28.23 19.96 -3.45
C GLY A 191 27.16 19.10 -4.09
N ALA A 192 27.27 17.82 -3.92
CA ALA A 192 26.24 16.91 -4.36
C ALA A 192 24.93 17.18 -3.62
N VAL A 193 23.90 17.51 -4.34
CA VAL A 193 22.54 17.57 -3.83
C VAL A 193 22.03 16.16 -3.70
N ARG A 194 21.54 15.84 -2.55
CA ARG A 194 20.96 14.54 -2.26
C ARG A 194 19.45 14.65 -2.25
N ASN A 195 18.80 13.75 -2.95
CA ASN A 195 17.38 13.56 -2.93
C ASN A 195 17.11 12.28 -2.16
N GLU A 196 16.46 12.36 -1.04
CA GLU A 196 16.02 11.21 -0.30
C GLU A 196 14.53 11.01 -0.50
N VAL A 197 14.18 9.81 -0.80
CA VAL A 197 12.82 9.34 -0.90
C VAL A 197 12.59 8.45 0.29
N VAL A 198 11.69 8.81 1.12
CA VAL A 198 11.29 8.05 2.30
C VAL A 198 9.90 7.49 2.09
#